data_18597c7515abe3b54198aad0de95ac40
#
_entry.id   18597c7515abe3b54198aad0de95ac40
#
_cell.length_a   1.000
_cell.length_b   1.000
_cell.length_c   1.000
_cell.angle_alpha   90.00
_cell.angle_beta   90.00
_cell.angle_gamma   90.00
#
_symmetry.space_group_name_H-M   'P 1'
#
loop_
_entity.id
_entity.type
_entity.pdbx_description
1 polymer ?
#
loop_
_entity_poly.entity_id
_entity_poly.type
_entity_poly.pdbx_seq_one_letter_code
_entity_poly.pdbx_strand_id
1 'polypeptide(L)' 'MKQDTIIDTHNKSKLDFYSFIWEYFGVSPTEYKTSKDKFKRTMMSEYEEYLEEGEY' A
#
# COMPACT_ATOMS: atom_id res chain seq x y z
N MET A 1 -7.08 -23.13 0.01
CA MET A 1 -7.06 -22.86 -0.12
C MET A 1 -7.17 -22.41 -1.13
N LYS A 2 -7.50 -22.27 -1.73
CA LYS A 2 -7.62 -21.90 -2.51
C LYS A 2 -8.49 -20.92 -2.81
N GLN A 3 -9.51 -20.63 -2.39
CA GLN A 3 -10.28 -19.52 -2.52
C GLN A 3 -9.45 -18.35 -2.43
N ASP A 4 -8.29 -18.50 -2.05
CA ASP A 4 -7.36 -17.44 -2.01
C ASP A 4 -7.27 -16.79 -3.34
N THR A 5 -7.43 -17.54 -4.37
CA THR A 5 -7.35 -17.00 -5.70
C THR A 5 -8.37 -15.92 -5.93
N ILE A 6 -9.53 -16.13 -5.39
CA ILE A 6 -10.56 -15.15 -5.55
C ILE A 6 -10.21 -13.87 -4.87
N ILE A 7 -9.62 -13.98 -3.72
CA ILE A 7 -9.24 -12.82 -2.98
C ILE A 7 -8.18 -12.05 -3.72
N ASP A 8 -7.29 -12.75 -4.37
CA ASP A 8 -6.27 -12.09 -5.14
C ASP A 8 -6.87 -11.26 -6.25
N THR A 9 -7.92 -11.76 -6.84
CA THR A 9 -8.54 -11.05 -7.90
C THR A 9 -9.05 -9.71 -7.42
N HIS A 10 -9.62 -9.69 -6.24
CA HIS A 10 -10.09 -8.46 -5.69
C HIS A 10 -8.93 -7.53 -5.42
N ASN A 11 -7.88 -8.04 -4.87
CA ASN A 11 -6.78 -7.20 -4.49
C ASN A 11 -6.00 -6.64 -5.65
N LYS A 12 -6.17 -7.24 -6.80
CA LYS A 12 -5.45 -6.75 -7.91
C LYS A 12 -5.78 -5.35 -8.29
N SER A 13 -6.94 -4.89 -7.94
CA SER A 13 -7.32 -3.54 -8.33
C SER A 13 -6.64 -2.51 -7.44
N LYS A 14 -6.01 -2.91 -6.35
CA LYS A 14 -5.33 -1.97 -5.50
C LYS A 14 -3.97 -2.51 -5.10
N LEU A 15 -3.02 -1.63 -4.93
CA LEU A 15 -1.69 -2.02 -4.53
C LEU A 15 -1.66 -2.26 -3.03
N ASP A 16 -0.78 -3.16 -2.58
CA ASP A 16 -0.61 -3.32 -1.17
C ASP A 16 0.27 -2.15 -0.70
N PHE A 17 0.43 -2.02 0.59
CA PHE A 17 1.10 -0.85 1.15
C PHE A 17 2.52 -0.65 0.60
N TYR A 18 3.31 -1.71 0.59
CA TYR A 18 4.69 -1.56 0.13
C TYR A 18 4.75 -1.23 -1.37
N SER A 19 3.87 -1.82 -2.15
CA SER A 19 3.84 -1.50 -3.56
C SER A 19 3.37 -0.07 -3.76
N PHE A 20 2.45 0.37 -2.95
CA PHE A 20 1.93 1.73 -3.02
C PHE A 20 3.04 2.75 -2.76
N ILE A 21 3.81 2.57 -1.69
CA ILE A 21 4.83 3.55 -1.38
C ILE A 21 5.94 3.53 -2.41
N TRP A 22 6.18 2.38 -3.00
CA TRP A 22 7.17 2.29 -4.05
C TRP A 22 6.70 3.06 -5.30
N GLU A 23 5.47 2.83 -5.70
CA GLU A 23 4.97 3.45 -6.91
C GLU A 23 4.71 4.94 -6.76
N TYR A 24 4.19 5.33 -5.63
CA TYR A 24 3.81 6.72 -5.43
C TYR A 24 4.89 7.59 -4.81
N PHE A 25 5.72 7.00 -3.97
CA PHE A 25 6.73 7.78 -3.28
C PHE A 25 8.15 7.39 -3.67
N GLY A 26 8.32 6.29 -4.34
CA GLY A 26 9.65 5.83 -4.67
C GLY A 26 10.42 5.31 -3.46
N VAL A 27 9.69 4.84 -2.47
CA VAL A 27 10.32 4.36 -1.24
C VAL A 27 10.26 2.85 -1.17
N SER A 28 11.39 2.21 -0.94
CA SER A 28 11.41 0.76 -0.84
C SER A 28 11.01 0.34 0.57
N PRO A 29 10.62 -0.92 0.76
CA PRO A 29 10.25 -1.38 2.09
C PRO A 29 11.34 -1.17 3.12
N THR A 30 12.60 -1.36 2.72
CA THR A 30 13.71 -1.16 3.63
C THR A 30 13.80 0.31 4.02
N GLU A 31 13.63 1.18 3.06
CA GLU A 31 13.68 2.60 3.35
C GLU A 31 12.52 3.01 4.25
N TYR A 32 11.38 2.42 4.02
CA TYR A 32 10.24 2.74 4.87
C TYR A 32 10.53 2.34 6.32
N LYS A 33 11.10 1.17 6.51
CA LYS A 33 11.35 0.69 7.86
C LYS A 33 12.34 1.57 8.61
N THR A 34 13.25 2.19 7.89
CA THR A 34 14.23 3.04 8.52
C THR A 34 13.83 4.51 8.52
N SER A 35 12.65 4.82 7.99
CA SER A 35 12.21 6.19 7.96
C SER A 35 11.75 6.65 9.33
N LYS A 36 11.65 7.94 9.51
CA LYS A 36 11.19 8.50 10.77
C LYS A 36 9.70 8.25 10.91
N ASP A 37 9.24 8.21 12.14
CA ASP A 37 7.84 7.95 12.41
C ASP A 37 6.92 8.94 11.70
N LYS A 38 7.32 10.18 11.66
CA LYS A 38 6.51 11.20 11.03
C LYS A 38 6.29 10.85 9.56
N PHE A 39 7.35 10.42 8.91
CA PHE A 39 7.27 10.08 7.50
C PHE A 39 6.45 8.82 7.30
N LYS A 40 6.59 7.86 8.20
CA LYS A 40 5.82 6.63 8.12
C LYS A 40 4.34 6.92 8.25
N ARG A 41 3.98 7.82 9.15
CA ARG A 41 2.58 8.17 9.33
C ARG A 41 2.02 8.85 8.10
N THR A 42 2.81 9.69 7.47
CA THR A 42 2.36 10.37 6.27
C THR A 42 2.06 9.34 5.18
N MET A 43 2.96 8.39 4.99
CA MET A 43 2.74 7.40 3.96
C MET A 43 1.55 6.52 4.28
N MET A 44 1.36 6.18 5.54
CA MET A 44 0.24 5.36 5.94
C MET A 44 -1.08 6.10 5.69
N SER A 45 -1.10 7.38 6.01
CA SER A 45 -2.29 8.17 5.82
C SER A 45 -2.64 8.27 4.34
N GLU A 46 -1.64 8.47 3.50
CA GLU A 46 -1.87 8.53 2.07
C GLU A 46 -2.39 7.21 1.54
N TYR A 47 -1.86 6.13 2.06
CA TYR A 47 -2.31 4.82 1.62
C TYR A 47 -3.78 4.59 1.99
N GLU A 48 -4.17 5.04 3.16
CA GLU A 48 -5.56 4.88 3.57
C GLU A 48 -6.49 5.67 2.66
N GLU A 49 -6.08 6.86 2.26
CA GLU A 49 -6.88 7.64 1.34
C GLU A 49 -6.92 6.95 -0.02
N TYR A 50 -5.81 6.39 -0.43
CA TYR A 50 -5.75 5.67 -1.68
C TYR A 50 -6.74 4.52 -1.70
N LEU A 51 -6.83 3.79 -0.60
CA LEU A 51 -7.74 2.67 -0.53
C LEU A 51 -9.19 3.14 -0.62
N GLU A 52 -9.48 4.26 -0.01
CA GLU A 52 -10.83 4.75 -0.05
C GLU A 52 -11.20 5.33 -1.39
N GLU A 53 -10.30 6.07 -1.98
CA GLU A 53 -10.61 6.66 -3.25
C GLU A 53 -10.57 5.69 -4.37
N GLY A 54 -9.73 4.71 -4.26
CA GLY A 54 -9.57 3.77 -5.32
C GLY A 54 -10.67 2.83 -5.51
N GLU A 55 -11.73 2.93 -4.62
CA GLU A 55 -12.68 2.04 -4.77
C GLU A 55 -13.67 2.48 -5.59
N TYR A 56 -13.91 2.31 -6.52
CA TYR A 56 -15.04 2.53 -7.29
C TYR A 56 -14.91 1.74 -8.55
#